data_321991878a65f0eff8320b0a46f747ef
#
_entry.id   321991878a65f0eff8320b0a46f747ef
#
_cell.length_a   1.000
_cell.length_b   1.000
_cell.length_c   1.000
_cell.angle_alpha   90.00
_cell.angle_beta   90.00
_cell.angle_gamma   90.00
#
_symmetry.space_group_name_H-M   'P 1'
#
loop_
_entity.id
_entity.type
_entity.pdbx_description
1 polymer ?
#
loop_
_entity_poly.entity_id
_entity_poly.type
_entity_poly.pdbx_seq_one_letter_code
_entity_poly.pdbx_strand_id
1 'polypeptide(L)'
;MNLTEPEEIRTALPPRDPDAHKGTYGHVLVLAGSPGKTGAAALCSLAALRAGAGLVTLAVPEGLNDLMEVKLTEVMTVGLPETEERTVAFQARDALLGLMEGKRVLALGPGLSTHPETVRLVASLIQAAKIPLVIDADGITALARQPEVLSKASVPVILTPHPGELGRMLWVPKEEVIEKRIPIAQKVTSTYNV
;
A
#
# COMPACT_ATOMS: atom_id res chain seq x y z
N MET A 1 -5.50 -21.10 -10.25
CA MET A 1 -4.58 -20.40 -9.33
C MET A 1 -3.45 -21.35 -9.05
N ASN A 2 -2.23 -20.93 -9.37
CA ASN A 2 -1.04 -21.68 -8.99
C ASN A 2 -0.61 -21.20 -7.61
N LEU A 3 -0.17 -22.10 -6.75
CA LEU A 3 0.55 -21.72 -5.55
C LEU A 3 1.93 -21.20 -5.97
N THR A 4 2.41 -20.19 -5.30
CA THR A 4 3.76 -19.66 -5.57
C THR A 4 4.79 -20.72 -5.18
N GLU A 5 5.55 -21.19 -6.14
CA GLU A 5 6.59 -22.18 -5.93
C GLU A 5 7.93 -21.51 -5.55
N PRO A 6 8.80 -22.19 -4.76
CA PRO A 6 10.09 -21.62 -4.36
C PRO A 6 10.96 -21.15 -5.53
N GLU A 7 10.87 -21.79 -6.69
CA GLU A 7 11.62 -21.43 -7.88
C GLU A 7 11.14 -20.12 -8.52
N GLU A 8 9.84 -19.86 -8.48
CA GLU A 8 9.27 -18.57 -8.92
C GLU A 8 9.81 -17.41 -8.06
N ILE A 9 9.92 -17.63 -6.73
CA ILE A 9 10.50 -16.64 -5.82
C ILE A 9 11.98 -16.42 -6.13
N ARG A 10 12.76 -17.48 -6.36
CA ARG A 10 14.18 -17.36 -6.72
C ARG A 10 14.39 -16.59 -8.01
N THR A 11 13.54 -16.81 -9.00
CA THR A 11 13.58 -16.09 -10.29
C THR A 11 13.20 -14.61 -10.11
N ALA A 12 12.24 -14.32 -9.22
CA ALA A 12 11.81 -12.95 -8.92
C ALA A 12 12.83 -12.17 -8.08
N LEU A 13 13.74 -12.87 -7.36
CA LEU A 13 14.79 -12.29 -6.52
C LEU A 13 16.18 -12.68 -7.06
N PRO A 14 16.60 -12.13 -8.21
CA PRO A 14 17.89 -12.46 -8.79
C PRO A 14 19.05 -12.00 -7.89
N PRO A 15 20.22 -12.64 -7.99
CA PRO A 15 21.43 -12.18 -7.32
C PRO A 15 21.72 -10.71 -7.63
N ARG A 16 22.25 -9.99 -6.65
CA ARG A 16 22.63 -8.59 -6.84
C ARG A 16 23.93 -8.50 -7.62
N ASP A 17 23.94 -7.65 -8.66
CA ASP A 17 25.14 -7.30 -9.39
C ASP A 17 26.08 -6.49 -8.46
N PRO A 18 27.37 -6.82 -8.35
CA PRO A 18 28.34 -6.03 -7.59
C PRO A 18 28.42 -4.55 -8.00
N ASP A 19 28.19 -4.25 -9.27
CA ASP A 19 28.20 -2.89 -9.80
C ASP A 19 26.85 -2.17 -9.74
N ALA A 20 25.84 -2.81 -9.16
CA ALA A 20 24.50 -2.22 -9.04
C ALA A 20 24.50 -1.07 -8.01
N HIS A 21 23.68 -0.07 -8.29
CA HIS A 21 23.45 1.08 -7.40
C HIS A 21 22.01 1.10 -6.87
N LYS A 22 21.72 1.97 -5.90
CA LYS A 22 20.38 2.09 -5.28
C LYS A 22 19.23 2.25 -6.29
N GLY A 23 19.43 2.93 -7.40
CA GLY A 23 18.42 3.11 -8.45
C GLY A 23 18.08 1.81 -9.20
N THR A 24 19.00 0.84 -9.27
CA THR A 24 18.78 -0.47 -9.91
C THR A 24 17.65 -1.26 -9.22
N TYR A 25 17.58 -1.18 -7.88
CA TYR A 25 16.63 -1.92 -7.06
C TYR A 25 15.32 -1.15 -6.81
N GLY A 26 15.13 -0.04 -7.50
CA GLY A 26 13.90 0.72 -7.51
C GLY A 26 13.65 1.56 -6.26
N HIS A 27 12.63 2.39 -6.34
CA HIS A 27 12.21 3.30 -5.31
C HIS A 27 10.74 3.00 -4.94
N VAL A 28 10.51 2.63 -3.70
CA VAL A 28 9.17 2.38 -3.15
C VAL A 28 8.63 3.65 -2.52
N LEU A 29 7.41 4.03 -2.87
CA LEU A 29 6.63 5.03 -2.13
C LEU A 29 5.71 4.28 -1.16
N VAL A 30 5.71 4.71 0.09
CA VAL A 30 4.81 4.17 1.12
C VAL A 30 3.87 5.29 1.56
N LEU A 31 2.57 5.07 1.52
CA LEU A 31 1.55 5.95 2.09
C LEU A 31 0.92 5.25 3.28
N ALA A 32 1.27 5.67 4.49
CA ALA A 32 0.94 4.94 5.71
C ALA A 32 0.95 5.85 6.94
N GLY A 33 0.33 5.39 8.02
CA GLY A 33 0.39 6.05 9.32
C GLY A 33 -0.69 7.10 9.57
N SER A 34 -1.06 7.16 10.83
CA SER A 34 -1.93 8.16 11.44
C SER A 34 -1.64 8.21 12.95
N PRO A 35 -2.21 9.11 13.75
CA PRO A 35 -2.03 9.13 15.20
C PRO A 35 -2.29 7.76 15.82
N GLY A 36 -1.37 7.31 16.68
CA GLY A 36 -1.40 5.98 17.30
C GLY A 36 -0.97 4.81 16.41
N LYS A 37 -0.78 5.01 15.08
CA LYS A 37 -0.44 3.96 14.12
C LYS A 37 0.89 4.20 13.37
N THR A 38 1.74 5.07 13.88
CA THR A 38 3.07 5.36 13.28
C THR A 38 3.97 4.13 13.21
N GLY A 39 3.74 3.14 14.08
CA GLY A 39 4.45 1.86 14.05
C GLY A 39 4.22 1.08 12.76
N ALA A 40 3.01 1.09 12.23
CA ALA A 40 2.67 0.42 10.97
C ALA A 40 3.42 1.05 9.78
N ALA A 41 3.47 2.39 9.72
CA ALA A 41 4.24 3.13 8.71
C ALA A 41 5.73 2.80 8.78
N ALA A 42 6.31 2.78 9.99
CA ALA A 42 7.71 2.43 10.19
C ALA A 42 8.02 0.99 9.76
N LEU A 43 7.20 0.02 10.19
CA LEU A 43 7.39 -1.39 9.84
C LEU A 43 7.30 -1.63 8.33
N CYS A 44 6.30 -1.07 7.66
CA CYS A 44 6.14 -1.19 6.21
C CYS A 44 7.37 -0.64 5.47
N SER A 45 7.81 0.56 5.83
CA SER A 45 8.95 1.22 5.18
C SER A 45 10.27 0.49 5.41
N LEU A 46 10.56 0.06 6.65
CA LEU A 46 11.76 -0.70 6.97
C LEU A 46 11.73 -2.09 6.34
N ALA A 47 10.56 -2.74 6.27
CA ALA A 47 10.43 -4.03 5.60
C ALA A 47 10.76 -3.93 4.10
N ALA A 48 10.31 -2.85 3.43
CA ALA A 48 10.65 -2.61 2.03
C ALA A 48 12.17 -2.47 1.81
N LEU A 49 12.87 -1.71 2.66
CA LEU A 49 14.34 -1.61 2.59
C LEU A 49 15.02 -2.96 2.84
N ARG A 50 14.60 -3.68 3.89
CA ARG A 50 15.17 -4.99 4.25
C ARG A 50 14.89 -6.06 3.20
N ALA A 51 13.76 -5.97 2.51
CA ALA A 51 13.44 -6.85 1.37
C ALA A 51 14.27 -6.53 0.13
N GLY A 52 14.96 -5.37 0.11
CA GLY A 52 15.92 -5.04 -0.93
C GLY A 52 15.58 -3.86 -1.83
N ALA A 53 14.57 -3.07 -1.50
CA ALA A 53 14.33 -1.81 -2.20
C ALA A 53 15.57 -0.91 -2.12
N GLY A 54 15.92 -0.27 -3.23
CA GLY A 54 17.08 0.62 -3.29
C GLY A 54 16.85 1.93 -2.53
N LEU A 55 15.61 2.42 -2.57
CA LEU A 55 15.16 3.62 -1.87
C LEU A 55 13.71 3.43 -1.39
N VAL A 56 13.39 4.04 -0.26
CA VAL A 56 12.02 4.12 0.25
C VAL A 56 11.72 5.55 0.67
N THR A 57 10.57 6.07 0.23
CA THR A 57 9.99 7.32 0.73
C THR A 57 8.69 7.00 1.43
N LEU A 58 8.56 7.43 2.67
CA LEU A 58 7.34 7.35 3.46
C LEU A 58 6.61 8.69 3.41
N ALA A 59 5.39 8.69 2.92
CA ALA A 59 4.47 9.81 2.96
C ALA A 59 3.50 9.64 4.14
N VAL A 60 3.44 10.64 5.01
CA VAL A 60 2.64 10.65 6.25
C VAL A 60 1.89 11.98 6.39
N PRO A 61 0.89 12.08 7.29
CA PRO A 61 0.35 13.38 7.69
C PRO A 61 1.46 14.33 8.16
N GLU A 62 1.37 15.61 7.82
CA GLU A 62 2.39 16.63 8.13
C GLU A 62 2.80 16.62 9.59
N GLY A 63 1.84 16.59 10.51
CA GLY A 63 2.11 16.59 11.95
C GLY A 63 2.76 15.31 12.49
N LEU A 64 3.04 14.31 11.62
CA LEU A 64 3.79 13.10 11.99
C LEU A 64 5.17 13.04 11.33
N ASN A 65 5.48 13.96 10.40
CA ASN A 65 6.71 13.91 9.62
C ASN A 65 7.96 13.94 10.50
N ASP A 66 8.11 14.94 11.35
CA ASP A 66 9.28 15.08 12.23
C ASP A 66 9.47 13.87 13.15
N LEU A 67 8.35 13.32 13.65
CA LEU A 67 8.39 12.11 14.46
C LEU A 67 8.92 10.91 13.65
N MET A 68 8.56 10.82 12.37
CA MET A 68 9.01 9.74 11.52
C MET A 68 10.46 9.92 11.09
N GLU A 69 10.95 11.14 10.90
CA GLU A 69 12.37 11.44 10.66
C GLU A 69 13.26 10.99 11.83
N VAL A 70 12.81 11.24 13.05
CA VAL A 70 13.55 10.77 14.26
C VAL A 70 13.49 9.25 14.37
N LYS A 71 12.39 8.63 13.98
CA LYS A 71 12.17 7.18 14.12
C LYS A 71 12.87 6.35 13.04
N LEU A 72 13.07 6.90 11.85
CA LEU A 72 13.55 6.20 10.66
C LEU A 72 14.84 6.84 10.16
N THR A 73 15.95 6.09 10.22
CA THR A 73 17.27 6.60 9.84
C THR A 73 17.57 6.51 8.35
N GLU A 74 17.03 5.49 7.65
CA GLU A 74 17.35 5.24 6.24
C GLU A 74 16.18 5.52 5.28
N VAL A 75 14.99 5.70 5.81
CA VAL A 75 13.78 6.00 5.04
C VAL A 75 13.62 7.50 4.91
N MET A 76 13.47 7.98 3.69
CA MET A 76 13.09 9.38 3.45
C MET A 76 11.63 9.60 3.84
N THR A 77 11.30 10.77 4.36
CA THR A 77 9.93 11.09 4.76
C THR A 77 9.41 12.32 4.02
N VAL A 78 8.09 12.40 3.85
CA VAL A 78 7.40 13.55 3.27
C VAL A 78 6.11 13.78 4.03
N GLY A 79 5.95 14.98 4.60
CA GLY A 79 4.71 15.44 5.21
C GLY A 79 3.67 15.82 4.14
N LEU A 80 2.43 15.43 4.37
CA LEU A 80 1.30 15.68 3.48
C LEU A 80 0.20 16.46 4.20
N PRO A 81 -0.62 17.26 3.48
CA PRO A 81 -1.80 17.87 4.05
C PRO A 81 -2.65 16.90 4.84
N GLU A 82 -3.03 17.30 6.04
CA GLU A 82 -3.76 16.45 6.99
C GLU A 82 -5.14 16.99 7.32
N THR A 83 -6.03 16.10 7.76
CA THR A 83 -7.33 16.43 8.31
C THR A 83 -7.19 16.94 9.75
N GLU A 84 -8.27 17.43 10.34
CA GLU A 84 -8.32 17.80 11.77
C GLU A 84 -8.01 16.63 12.72
N GLU A 85 -8.25 15.38 12.28
CA GLU A 85 -7.88 14.16 13.01
C GLU A 85 -6.42 13.72 12.71
N ARG A 86 -5.65 14.53 11.98
CA ARG A 86 -4.27 14.27 11.60
C ARG A 86 -4.09 12.97 10.80
N THR A 87 -5.07 12.66 9.95
CA THR A 87 -4.96 11.64 8.90
C THR A 87 -4.70 12.34 7.56
N VAL A 88 -4.22 11.62 6.55
CA VAL A 88 -3.92 12.25 5.25
C VAL A 88 -5.22 12.76 4.62
N ALA A 89 -5.28 14.07 4.34
CA ALA A 89 -6.43 14.72 3.74
C ALA A 89 -6.54 14.45 2.23
N PHE A 90 -7.74 14.61 1.67
CA PHE A 90 -7.96 14.49 0.22
C PHE A 90 -7.13 15.50 -0.58
N GLN A 91 -6.87 16.66 -0.01
CA GLN A 91 -6.02 17.71 -0.60
C GLN A 91 -4.62 17.24 -0.96
N ALA A 92 -4.09 16.19 -0.31
CA ALA A 92 -2.78 15.59 -0.59
C ALA A 92 -2.70 14.88 -1.95
N ARG A 93 -3.83 14.69 -2.66
CA ARG A 93 -3.93 13.90 -3.88
C ARG A 93 -2.90 14.26 -4.93
N ASP A 94 -2.82 15.52 -5.32
CA ASP A 94 -1.96 15.93 -6.44
C ASP A 94 -0.48 15.88 -6.07
N ALA A 95 -0.15 16.18 -4.81
CA ALA A 95 1.19 15.97 -4.27
C ALA A 95 1.60 14.49 -4.32
N LEU A 96 0.71 13.57 -3.94
CA LEU A 96 0.95 12.13 -4.01
C LEU A 96 1.13 11.63 -5.45
N LEU A 97 0.33 12.11 -6.39
CA LEU A 97 0.50 11.77 -7.80
C LEU A 97 1.86 12.26 -8.33
N GLY A 98 2.31 13.45 -7.95
CA GLY A 98 3.66 13.94 -8.25
C GLY A 98 4.75 13.10 -7.59
N LEU A 99 4.56 12.69 -6.34
CA LEU A 99 5.49 11.80 -5.63
C LEU A 99 5.65 10.43 -6.28
N MET A 100 4.64 9.93 -7.02
CA MET A 100 4.74 8.66 -7.75
C MET A 100 5.72 8.72 -8.93
N GLU A 101 6.06 9.89 -9.43
CA GLU A 101 7.00 10.02 -10.54
C GLU A 101 8.39 9.46 -10.15
N GLY A 102 8.93 8.63 -11.02
CA GLY A 102 10.20 7.94 -10.78
C GLY A 102 10.16 6.83 -9.72
N LYS A 103 8.99 6.52 -9.15
CA LYS A 103 8.82 5.39 -8.24
C LYS A 103 8.40 4.13 -9.00
N ARG A 104 8.71 2.97 -8.43
CA ARG A 104 8.39 1.65 -9.01
C ARG A 104 7.07 1.08 -8.52
N VAL A 105 6.66 1.45 -7.31
CA VAL A 105 5.44 0.93 -6.67
C VAL A 105 5.00 1.89 -5.56
N LEU A 106 3.69 1.97 -5.36
CA LEU A 106 3.08 2.57 -4.18
C LEU A 106 2.53 1.46 -3.28
N ALA A 107 3.06 1.35 -2.06
CA ALA A 107 2.45 0.59 -0.97
C ALA A 107 1.59 1.53 -0.12
N LEU A 108 0.30 1.25 0.00
CA LEU A 108 -0.63 2.12 0.72
C LEU A 108 -1.55 1.34 1.66
N GLY A 109 -1.85 1.95 2.79
CA GLY A 109 -2.87 1.45 3.71
C GLY A 109 -2.47 1.23 5.15
N PRO A 110 -1.26 0.73 5.48
CA PRO A 110 -0.92 0.39 6.85
C PRO A 110 -1.09 1.58 7.81
N GLY A 111 -2.12 1.52 8.67
CA GLY A 111 -2.40 2.56 9.66
C GLY A 111 -2.87 3.91 9.12
N LEU A 112 -3.45 3.98 7.92
CA LEU A 112 -3.94 5.23 7.30
C LEU A 112 -5.17 5.83 7.99
N SER A 113 -5.92 5.05 8.77
CA SER A 113 -7.26 5.41 9.24
C SER A 113 -8.35 5.26 8.16
N THR A 114 -9.59 5.36 8.61
CA THR A 114 -10.79 5.30 7.77
C THR A 114 -11.56 6.64 7.77
N HIS A 115 -10.87 7.73 8.02
CA HIS A 115 -11.44 9.07 7.90
C HIS A 115 -12.03 9.27 6.48
N PRO A 116 -13.20 9.89 6.31
CA PRO A 116 -13.87 10.00 5.00
C PRO A 116 -13.00 10.60 3.89
N GLU A 117 -12.20 11.63 4.20
CA GLU A 117 -11.28 12.22 3.23
C GLU A 117 -10.17 11.25 2.82
N THR A 118 -9.60 10.53 3.78
CA THR A 118 -8.56 9.52 3.52
C THR A 118 -9.12 8.37 2.67
N VAL A 119 -10.34 7.90 2.94
CA VAL A 119 -11.03 6.89 2.13
C VAL A 119 -11.23 7.39 0.69
N ARG A 120 -11.69 8.63 0.53
CA ARG A 120 -11.85 9.26 -0.79
C ARG A 120 -10.51 9.40 -1.51
N LEU A 121 -9.45 9.76 -0.79
CA LEU A 121 -8.09 9.85 -1.32
C LEU A 121 -7.63 8.50 -1.87
N VAL A 122 -7.74 7.42 -1.09
CA VAL A 122 -7.37 6.06 -1.49
C VAL A 122 -8.07 5.67 -2.80
N ALA A 123 -9.38 5.85 -2.88
CA ALA A 123 -10.15 5.55 -4.10
C ALA A 123 -9.66 6.36 -5.31
N SER A 124 -9.36 7.64 -5.11
CA SER A 124 -8.84 8.52 -6.18
C SER A 124 -7.44 8.13 -6.64
N LEU A 125 -6.56 7.70 -5.72
CA LEU A 125 -5.21 7.24 -6.06
C LEU A 125 -5.24 5.95 -6.88
N ILE A 126 -6.12 5.00 -6.53
CA ILE A 126 -6.27 3.74 -7.28
C ILE A 126 -6.64 4.02 -8.75
N GLN A 127 -7.56 4.97 -8.99
CA GLN A 127 -7.98 5.32 -10.34
C GLN A 127 -6.93 6.09 -11.15
N ALA A 128 -6.10 6.88 -10.48
CA ALA A 128 -5.16 7.80 -11.12
C ALA A 128 -3.71 7.30 -11.17
N ALA A 129 -3.39 6.23 -10.44
CA ALA A 129 -2.04 5.70 -10.35
C ALA A 129 -1.47 5.31 -11.72
N LYS A 130 -0.18 5.61 -11.91
CA LYS A 130 0.61 5.25 -13.09
C LYS A 130 1.66 4.18 -12.80
N ILE A 131 1.75 3.74 -11.56
CA ILE A 131 2.69 2.72 -11.07
C ILE A 131 1.91 1.64 -10.33
N PRO A 132 2.41 0.39 -10.27
CA PRO A 132 1.77 -0.69 -9.52
C PRO A 132 1.45 -0.32 -8.08
N LEU A 133 0.38 -0.91 -7.54
CA LEU A 133 -0.11 -0.67 -6.18
C LEU A 133 -0.04 -1.95 -5.34
N VAL A 134 0.38 -1.82 -4.09
CA VAL A 134 0.19 -2.83 -3.04
C VAL A 134 -0.69 -2.21 -1.97
N ILE A 135 -1.88 -2.78 -1.73
CA ILE A 135 -2.89 -2.21 -0.83
C ILE A 135 -3.12 -3.16 0.34
N ASP A 136 -2.97 -2.64 1.56
CA ASP A 136 -3.07 -3.41 2.80
C ASP A 136 -3.94 -2.67 3.85
N ALA A 137 -4.37 -3.38 4.86
CA ALA A 137 -4.94 -2.86 6.10
C ALA A 137 -6.07 -1.82 5.90
N ASP A 138 -5.88 -0.59 6.40
CA ASP A 138 -6.88 0.49 6.27
C ASP A 138 -7.14 0.87 4.80
N GLY A 139 -6.18 0.63 3.89
CA GLY A 139 -6.37 0.78 2.45
C GLY A 139 -7.43 -0.19 1.91
N ILE A 140 -7.39 -1.45 2.33
CA ILE A 140 -8.41 -2.46 1.99
C ILE A 140 -9.74 -2.11 2.67
N THR A 141 -9.70 -1.66 3.93
CA THR A 141 -10.90 -1.23 4.65
C THR A 141 -11.58 -0.05 3.94
N ALA A 142 -10.83 0.86 3.35
CA ALA A 142 -11.36 1.96 2.55
C ALA A 142 -12.13 1.47 1.31
N LEU A 143 -11.79 0.31 0.77
CA LEU A 143 -12.45 -0.31 -0.38
C LEU A 143 -13.74 -1.05 -0.03
N ALA A 144 -14.00 -1.35 1.26
CA ALA A 144 -15.15 -2.15 1.67
C ALA A 144 -16.52 -1.56 1.25
N ARG A 145 -16.58 -0.26 0.98
CA ARG A 145 -17.82 0.42 0.52
C ARG A 145 -17.91 0.61 -0.99
N GLN A 146 -16.82 0.42 -1.72
CA GLN A 146 -16.70 0.70 -3.15
C GLN A 146 -15.60 -0.17 -3.81
N PRO A 147 -15.67 -1.50 -3.69
CA PRO A 147 -14.61 -2.38 -4.21
C PRO A 147 -14.48 -2.31 -5.75
N GLU A 148 -15.52 -1.85 -6.45
CA GLU A 148 -15.52 -1.63 -7.90
C GLU A 148 -14.50 -0.57 -8.36
N VAL A 149 -13.96 0.23 -7.46
CA VAL A 149 -12.86 1.17 -7.77
C VAL A 149 -11.62 0.42 -8.25
N LEU A 150 -11.38 -0.79 -7.78
CA LEU A 150 -10.27 -1.64 -8.21
C LEU A 150 -10.30 -1.93 -9.71
N SER A 151 -11.49 -2.18 -10.27
CA SER A 151 -11.65 -2.42 -11.72
C SER A 151 -11.34 -1.19 -12.58
N LYS A 152 -11.19 -0.02 -11.98
CA LYS A 152 -10.81 1.23 -12.68
C LYS A 152 -9.31 1.49 -12.63
N ALA A 153 -8.53 0.67 -11.95
CA ALA A 153 -7.09 0.76 -11.94
C ALA A 153 -6.54 0.44 -13.34
N SER A 154 -5.65 1.30 -13.84
CA SER A 154 -4.95 1.08 -15.12
C SER A 154 -3.59 0.39 -14.95
N VAL A 155 -3.25 0.01 -13.73
CA VAL A 155 -1.98 -0.56 -13.32
C VAL A 155 -2.20 -1.85 -12.53
N PRO A 156 -1.22 -2.74 -12.40
CA PRO A 156 -1.32 -3.92 -11.54
C PRO A 156 -1.59 -3.53 -10.09
N VAL A 157 -2.50 -4.26 -9.46
CA VAL A 157 -2.86 -4.08 -8.03
C VAL A 157 -2.69 -5.41 -7.30
N ILE A 158 -2.00 -5.38 -6.17
CA ILE A 158 -1.91 -6.49 -5.23
C ILE A 158 -2.65 -6.10 -3.96
N LEU A 159 -3.53 -6.98 -3.49
CA LEU A 159 -4.18 -6.85 -2.18
C LEU A 159 -3.61 -7.88 -1.22
N THR A 160 -3.43 -7.51 0.06
CA THR A 160 -2.92 -8.41 1.11
C THR A 160 -3.91 -8.58 2.28
N PRO A 161 -5.20 -8.91 2.00
CA PRO A 161 -6.23 -8.91 3.02
C PRO A 161 -6.09 -10.08 4.00
N HIS A 162 -6.24 -9.81 5.28
CA HIS A 162 -6.58 -10.86 6.21
C HIS A 162 -8.09 -11.22 6.08
N PRO A 163 -8.57 -12.40 6.60
CA PRO A 163 -9.96 -12.84 6.37
C PRO A 163 -11.03 -11.82 6.79
N GLY A 164 -10.78 -11.04 7.84
CA GLY A 164 -11.75 -10.04 8.28
C GLY A 164 -11.84 -8.82 7.37
N GLU A 165 -10.74 -8.40 6.73
CA GLU A 165 -10.72 -7.33 5.73
C GLU A 165 -11.43 -7.78 4.46
N LEU A 166 -11.10 -8.97 3.99
CA LEU A 166 -11.72 -9.54 2.80
C LEU A 166 -13.22 -9.78 3.00
N GLY A 167 -13.62 -10.27 4.19
CA GLY A 167 -15.01 -10.42 4.56
C GLY A 167 -15.79 -9.10 4.53
N ARG A 168 -15.21 -8.02 5.07
CA ARG A 168 -15.82 -6.67 5.00
C ARG A 168 -15.94 -6.17 3.57
N MET A 169 -14.92 -6.36 2.75
CA MET A 169 -14.92 -5.93 1.35
C MET A 169 -15.99 -6.66 0.52
N LEU A 170 -16.22 -7.93 0.82
CA LEU A 170 -17.18 -8.78 0.07
C LEU A 170 -18.56 -8.89 0.72
N TRP A 171 -18.76 -8.29 1.91
CA TRP A 171 -19.99 -8.41 2.70
C TRP A 171 -20.33 -9.85 3.07
N VAL A 172 -19.30 -10.66 3.41
CA VAL A 172 -19.45 -12.04 3.88
C VAL A 172 -18.81 -12.22 5.26
N PRO A 173 -19.28 -13.17 6.08
CA PRO A 173 -18.65 -13.48 7.36
C PRO A 173 -17.18 -13.89 7.19
N LYS A 174 -16.32 -13.50 8.12
CA LYS A 174 -14.88 -13.89 8.09
C LYS A 174 -14.70 -15.40 8.16
N GLU A 175 -15.62 -16.11 8.81
CA GLU A 175 -15.65 -17.57 8.93
C GLU A 175 -15.77 -18.22 7.54
N GLU A 176 -16.63 -17.69 6.68
CA GLU A 176 -16.77 -18.17 5.30
C GLU A 176 -15.48 -17.91 4.50
N VAL A 177 -14.83 -16.77 4.72
CA VAL A 177 -13.53 -16.49 4.08
C VAL A 177 -12.46 -17.49 4.55
N ILE A 178 -12.45 -17.84 5.83
CA ILE A 178 -11.51 -18.83 6.39
C ILE A 178 -11.70 -20.20 5.77
N GLU A 179 -12.97 -20.64 5.62
CA GLU A 179 -13.32 -21.95 5.05
C GLU A 179 -13.04 -22.04 3.54
N LYS A 180 -13.27 -20.93 2.82
CA LYS A 180 -13.23 -20.88 1.34
C LYS A 180 -12.15 -19.92 0.81
N ARG A 181 -10.98 -19.88 1.43
CA ARG A 181 -9.92 -18.88 1.11
C ARG A 181 -9.60 -18.81 -0.38
N ILE A 182 -9.29 -19.97 -0.99
CA ILE A 182 -8.88 -20.05 -2.38
C ILE A 182 -10.01 -19.65 -3.33
N PRO A 183 -11.21 -20.23 -3.28
CA PRO A 183 -12.31 -19.82 -4.14
C PRO A 183 -12.67 -18.34 -4.02
N ILE A 184 -12.65 -17.79 -2.80
CA ILE A 184 -12.95 -16.37 -2.58
C ILE A 184 -11.86 -15.48 -3.16
N ALA A 185 -10.59 -15.80 -2.94
CA ALA A 185 -9.48 -15.06 -3.54
C ALA A 185 -9.56 -15.07 -5.08
N GLN A 186 -9.81 -16.24 -5.68
CA GLN A 186 -10.01 -16.38 -7.13
C GLN A 186 -11.18 -15.52 -7.66
N LYS A 187 -12.28 -15.49 -6.91
CA LYS A 187 -13.43 -14.64 -7.26
C LYS A 187 -13.05 -13.15 -7.24
N VAL A 188 -12.32 -12.71 -6.22
CA VAL A 188 -11.88 -11.32 -6.10
C VAL A 188 -10.95 -10.94 -7.24
N THR A 189 -9.94 -11.75 -7.52
CA THR A 189 -8.98 -11.47 -8.61
C THR A 189 -9.69 -11.42 -9.96
N SER A 190 -10.60 -12.33 -10.24
CA SER A 190 -11.35 -12.36 -11.52
C SER A 190 -12.37 -11.21 -11.63
N THR A 191 -12.98 -10.79 -10.51
CA THR A 191 -14.00 -9.74 -10.52
C THR A 191 -13.38 -8.34 -10.65
N TYR A 192 -12.27 -8.09 -9.96
CA TYR A 192 -11.68 -6.76 -9.85
C TYR A 192 -10.36 -6.61 -10.62
N ASN A 193 -9.85 -7.66 -11.25
CA ASN A 193 -8.59 -7.70 -11.97
C ASN A 193 -7.38 -7.32 -11.10
N VAL A 194 -7.25 -7.97 -9.93
CA VAL A 194 -6.21 -7.76 -8.92
C VAL A 194 -5.46 -9.05 -8.60
#